data_80c291ccfc6b179e0d438bf377e9ad0a
#
_entry.id   80c291ccfc6b179e0d438bf377e9ad0a
#
_cell.length_a   1.000
_cell.length_b   1.000
_cell.length_c   1.000
_cell.angle_alpha   90.00
_cell.angle_beta   90.00
_cell.angle_gamma   90.00
#
_symmetry.space_group_name_H-M   'P 1'
#
loop_
_entity.id
_entity.type
_entity.pdbx_description
1 polymer ?
#
loop_
_entity_poly.entity_id
_entity_poly.type
_entity_poly.pdbx_seq_one_letter_code
_entity_poly.pdbx_strand_id
1 'polypeptide(L)'
;DGQWDSPDVSGLLTLLARNRDVLARAVYGSWQQLLAARVRHWLNRNTRSGSKRNVMAHYDLGNDFYRLWLDPSMSYSAALYRPRDDGSLLAAQHAKYRRILDCLQAKAGEHVLEIGCGWGGFAEMAVQDGLQVTGLTLSPAQLAWAQRRAPVADLRLQDYRDTEAQYDHIVSIEMFEAVGEQWWATFFSTVAHALKPGGRAVIQSITIRDDLFAAYRRGTDFIQQYIFPGGMLPSRSAFRQAAKRAGLRVADEFAFGPDYARTLAEWRSSFDANWPQIAAQGFDEAFRRLWHLYFCYCEAGFLAGNIDVVQFELGHR
;
A
#
# COMPACT_ATOMS: atom_id res chain seq x y z
N ASP A 1 -16.90 19.26 0.15
CA ASP A 1 -17.67 20.52 0.25
C ASP A 1 -18.94 20.53 -0.63
N GLY A 2 -19.22 19.47 -1.43
CA GLY A 2 -20.43 19.40 -2.26
C GLY A 2 -20.51 20.41 -3.42
N GLN A 3 -19.38 20.95 -3.86
CA GLN A 3 -19.32 21.95 -4.94
C GLN A 3 -19.56 21.36 -6.33
N TRP A 4 -19.39 20.06 -6.50
CA TRP A 4 -19.65 19.31 -7.72
C TRP A 4 -20.10 17.88 -7.40
N ASP A 5 -20.76 17.24 -8.35
CA ASP A 5 -21.20 15.87 -8.28
C ASP A 5 -21.17 15.22 -9.66
N SER A 6 -21.14 13.89 -9.71
CA SER A 6 -21.22 13.11 -10.94
C SER A 6 -21.90 11.78 -10.65
N PRO A 7 -22.76 11.29 -11.56
CA PRO A 7 -23.33 9.95 -11.43
C PRO A 7 -22.27 8.85 -11.57
N ASP A 8 -21.13 9.15 -12.21
CA ASP A 8 -19.98 8.25 -12.37
C ASP A 8 -18.68 9.04 -12.13
N VAL A 9 -18.29 9.15 -10.86
CA VAL A 9 -17.06 9.86 -10.45
C VAL A 9 -15.82 9.13 -10.97
N SER A 10 -15.79 7.77 -10.93
CA SER A 10 -14.66 6.97 -11.40
C SER A 10 -14.45 7.10 -12.91
N GLY A 11 -15.53 7.02 -13.70
CA GLY A 11 -15.47 7.24 -15.14
C GLY A 11 -15.00 8.63 -15.52
N LEU A 12 -15.52 9.67 -14.85
CA LEU A 12 -15.06 11.06 -15.04
C LEU A 12 -13.57 11.21 -14.77
N LEU A 13 -13.10 10.73 -13.61
CA LEU A 13 -11.68 10.82 -13.26
C LEU A 13 -10.80 9.99 -14.19
N THR A 14 -11.27 8.84 -14.67
CA THR A 14 -10.55 8.00 -15.65
C THR A 14 -10.40 8.74 -16.98
N LEU A 15 -11.46 9.41 -17.44
CA LEU A 15 -11.41 10.25 -18.66
C LEU A 15 -10.37 11.37 -18.50
N LEU A 16 -10.39 12.07 -17.38
CA LEU A 16 -9.43 13.14 -17.07
C LEU A 16 -8.00 12.60 -16.97
N ALA A 17 -7.80 11.46 -16.32
CA ALA A 17 -6.49 10.82 -16.18
C ALA A 17 -5.89 10.38 -17.51
N ARG A 18 -6.71 9.87 -18.44
CA ARG A 18 -6.29 9.48 -19.80
C ARG A 18 -5.96 10.69 -20.68
N ASN A 19 -6.57 11.85 -20.43
CA ASN A 19 -6.37 13.08 -21.21
C ASN A 19 -5.51 14.11 -20.46
N ARG A 20 -4.70 13.65 -19.52
CA ARG A 20 -3.91 14.50 -18.62
C ARG A 20 -3.06 15.55 -19.35
N ASP A 21 -2.42 15.19 -20.47
CA ASP A 21 -1.52 16.10 -21.20
C ASP A 21 -2.26 17.28 -21.82
N VAL A 22 -3.51 17.08 -22.20
CA VAL A 22 -4.39 18.14 -22.73
C VAL A 22 -4.85 19.05 -21.60
N LEU A 23 -5.20 18.46 -20.46
CA LEU A 23 -5.73 19.16 -19.28
C LEU A 23 -4.64 19.86 -18.47
N ALA A 24 -3.41 19.35 -18.47
CA ALA A 24 -2.29 19.95 -17.75
C ALA A 24 -2.08 21.43 -18.10
N ARG A 25 -2.32 21.81 -19.36
CA ARG A 25 -2.23 23.21 -19.81
C ARG A 25 -3.38 24.08 -19.30
N ALA A 26 -4.55 23.50 -18.98
CA ALA A 26 -5.74 24.23 -18.56
C ALA A 26 -5.90 24.26 -17.02
N VAL A 27 -5.38 23.29 -16.27
CA VAL A 27 -5.71 23.03 -14.86
C VAL A 27 -4.60 23.44 -13.88
N TYR A 28 -3.33 23.56 -14.31
CA TYR A 28 -2.25 23.98 -13.41
C TYR A 28 -2.38 25.46 -13.06
N GLY A 29 -3.16 25.70 -12.00
CA GLY A 29 -3.34 27.00 -11.35
C GLY A 29 -2.05 27.59 -10.78
N SER A 30 -2.16 28.74 -10.14
CA SER A 30 -1.09 29.62 -9.73
C SER A 30 0.06 28.90 -8.98
N TRP A 31 1.30 29.25 -9.27
CA TRP A 31 2.53 28.77 -8.60
C TRP A 31 2.49 28.92 -7.07
N GLN A 32 1.71 29.86 -6.54
CA GLN A 32 1.54 30.09 -5.10
C GLN A 32 0.82 28.92 -4.40
N GLN A 33 -0.19 28.32 -5.02
CA GLN A 33 -0.91 27.15 -4.48
C GLN A 33 0.02 25.92 -4.46
N LEU A 34 0.86 25.76 -5.49
CA LEU A 34 1.87 24.71 -5.54
C LEU A 34 2.93 24.87 -4.45
N LEU A 35 3.32 26.10 -4.12
CA LEU A 35 4.30 26.39 -3.07
C LEU A 35 3.73 26.07 -1.68
N ALA A 36 2.50 26.50 -1.38
CA ALA A 36 1.83 26.20 -0.12
C ALA A 36 1.65 24.68 0.10
N ALA A 37 1.24 23.95 -0.94
CA ALA A 37 1.12 22.50 -0.90
C ALA A 37 2.48 21.81 -0.68
N ARG A 38 3.57 22.30 -1.27
CA ARG A 38 4.93 21.81 -1.04
C ARG A 38 5.41 22.01 0.39
N VAL A 39 5.15 23.19 0.97
CA VAL A 39 5.52 23.47 2.37
C VAL A 39 4.77 22.52 3.31
N ARG A 40 3.47 22.30 3.09
CA ARG A 40 2.67 21.36 3.86
C ARG A 40 3.19 19.91 3.74
N HIS A 41 3.52 19.46 2.52
CA HIS A 41 4.11 18.14 2.29
C HIS A 41 5.48 18.01 2.97
N TRP A 42 6.31 19.07 2.95
CA TRP A 42 7.60 19.09 3.63
C TRP A 42 7.46 18.97 5.16
N LEU A 43 6.45 19.57 5.77
CA LEU A 43 6.16 19.46 7.20
C LEU A 43 5.70 18.05 7.62
N ASN A 44 5.13 17.27 6.72
CA ASN A 44 4.64 15.91 6.96
C ASN A 44 5.68 14.82 6.64
N ARG A 45 6.97 15.11 6.75
CA ARG A 45 8.05 14.16 6.47
C ARG A 45 7.98 12.91 7.34
N ASN A 46 8.27 11.74 6.75
CA ASN A 46 8.30 10.44 7.42
C ASN A 46 9.60 10.21 8.22
N THR A 47 9.90 11.10 9.18
CA THR A 47 10.86 10.84 10.24
C THR A 47 10.36 9.69 11.13
N ARG A 48 11.15 9.13 12.05
CA ARG A 48 10.67 8.07 12.97
C ARG A 48 9.37 8.46 13.70
N SER A 49 9.31 9.66 14.25
CA SER A 49 8.10 10.21 14.89
C SER A 49 7.01 10.59 13.88
N GLY A 50 7.38 11.10 12.71
CA GLY A 50 6.47 11.45 11.62
C GLY A 50 5.79 10.22 11.02
N SER A 51 6.52 9.15 10.72
CA SER A 51 5.97 7.89 10.21
C SER A 51 4.93 7.30 11.18
N LYS A 52 5.29 7.22 12.48
CA LYS A 52 4.36 6.74 13.50
C LYS A 52 3.08 7.59 13.56
N ARG A 53 3.21 8.92 13.57
CA ARG A 53 2.05 9.83 13.59
C ARG A 53 1.19 9.72 12.32
N ASN A 54 1.81 9.64 11.13
CA ASN A 54 1.09 9.57 9.87
C ASN A 54 0.36 8.22 9.71
N VAL A 55 1.00 7.11 10.09
CA VAL A 55 0.37 5.78 10.15
C VAL A 55 -0.77 5.78 11.16
N MET A 56 -0.54 6.28 12.40
CA MET A 56 -1.60 6.35 13.41
C MET A 56 -2.77 7.18 12.93
N ALA A 57 -2.57 8.37 12.36
CA ALA A 57 -3.65 9.24 11.91
C ALA A 57 -4.57 8.57 10.86
N HIS A 58 -4.01 7.71 9.99
CA HIS A 58 -4.82 6.98 9.00
C HIS A 58 -5.52 5.76 9.62
N TYR A 59 -4.83 4.97 10.46
CA TYR A 59 -5.39 3.75 11.06
C TYR A 59 -6.16 3.98 12.37
N ASP A 60 -6.08 5.17 12.97
CA ASP A 60 -6.85 5.57 14.16
C ASP A 60 -8.36 5.76 13.89
N LEU A 61 -8.80 5.60 12.62
CA LEU A 61 -10.23 5.46 12.28
C LEU A 61 -10.87 4.23 12.93
N GLY A 62 -10.06 3.30 13.42
CA GLY A 62 -10.47 2.13 14.19
C GLY A 62 -10.78 0.90 13.35
N ASN A 63 -10.57 -0.28 13.96
CA ASN A 63 -10.83 -1.57 13.29
C ASN A 63 -12.31 -1.72 12.89
N ASP A 64 -13.23 -1.14 13.66
CA ASP A 64 -14.67 -1.20 13.39
C ASP A 64 -15.08 -0.46 12.12
N PHE A 65 -14.35 0.59 11.77
CA PHE A 65 -14.51 1.27 10.49
C PHE A 65 -14.04 0.39 9.32
N TYR A 66 -12.80 -0.15 9.40
CA TYR A 66 -12.20 -0.92 8.31
C TYR A 66 -12.96 -2.22 8.02
N ARG A 67 -13.44 -2.92 9.04
CA ARG A 67 -14.18 -4.18 8.87
C ARG A 67 -15.52 -4.05 8.15
N LEU A 68 -16.06 -2.84 8.01
CA LEU A 68 -17.33 -2.61 7.31
C LEU A 68 -17.18 -2.63 5.79
N TRP A 69 -15.97 -2.49 5.27
CA TRP A 69 -15.76 -2.43 3.82
C TRP A 69 -14.57 -3.25 3.31
N LEU A 70 -13.64 -3.65 4.17
CA LEU A 70 -12.65 -4.67 3.82
C LEU A 70 -13.27 -6.07 3.84
N ASP A 71 -12.61 -7.00 3.16
CA ASP A 71 -12.90 -8.43 3.22
C ASP A 71 -12.59 -9.03 4.61
N PRO A 72 -13.04 -10.26 4.94
CA PRO A 72 -12.78 -10.88 6.24
C PRO A 72 -11.31 -11.05 6.61
N SER A 73 -10.39 -11.08 5.63
CA SER A 73 -8.96 -11.11 5.89
C SER A 73 -8.42 -9.76 6.39
N MET A 74 -9.21 -8.70 6.34
CA MET A 74 -8.80 -7.33 6.67
C MET A 74 -7.59 -6.88 5.84
N SER A 75 -7.55 -7.27 4.55
CA SER A 75 -6.45 -6.92 3.67
C SER A 75 -6.67 -5.55 3.05
N TYR A 76 -5.88 -4.56 3.47
CA TYR A 76 -5.92 -3.21 2.91
C TYR A 76 -4.79 -3.02 1.89
N SER A 77 -4.86 -3.81 0.84
CA SER A 77 -3.93 -3.84 -0.29
C SER A 77 -4.57 -4.50 -1.51
N ALA A 78 -3.99 -4.35 -2.70
CA ALA A 78 -4.52 -4.95 -3.93
C ALA A 78 -4.78 -6.45 -3.78
N ALA A 79 -5.92 -6.91 -4.23
CA ALA A 79 -6.22 -8.32 -4.41
C ALA A 79 -5.76 -8.80 -5.80
N LEU A 80 -5.51 -10.09 -5.98
CA LEU A 80 -5.14 -10.71 -7.25
C LEU A 80 -6.26 -11.65 -7.72
N TYR A 81 -7.02 -11.27 -8.73
CA TYR A 81 -8.14 -12.05 -9.23
C TYR A 81 -7.67 -13.09 -10.26
N ARG A 82 -7.88 -14.35 -9.95
CA ARG A 82 -7.53 -15.45 -10.86
C ARG A 82 -8.78 -15.97 -11.56
N PRO A 83 -8.71 -16.37 -12.84
CA PRO A 83 -9.89 -16.84 -13.59
C PRO A 83 -10.59 -18.08 -13.01
N ARG A 84 -9.91 -18.84 -12.15
CA ARG A 84 -10.42 -20.09 -11.56
C ARG A 84 -10.97 -19.92 -10.13
N ASP A 85 -10.83 -18.71 -9.54
CA ASP A 85 -11.35 -18.44 -8.21
C ASP A 85 -12.86 -18.14 -8.29
N ASP A 86 -13.56 -18.17 -7.16
CA ASP A 86 -14.99 -17.83 -7.07
C ASP A 86 -15.31 -16.37 -7.36
N GLY A 87 -14.28 -15.56 -7.60
CA GLY A 87 -14.35 -14.14 -7.90
C GLY A 87 -14.56 -13.25 -6.67
N SER A 88 -14.62 -13.82 -5.46
CA SER A 88 -14.75 -13.06 -4.23
C SER A 88 -13.46 -12.29 -3.88
N LEU A 89 -13.62 -11.15 -3.21
CA LEU A 89 -12.49 -10.36 -2.75
C LEU A 89 -11.58 -11.16 -1.79
N LEU A 90 -12.16 -11.99 -0.91
CA LEU A 90 -11.39 -12.83 0.01
C LEU A 90 -10.51 -13.84 -0.75
N ALA A 91 -11.08 -14.55 -1.74
CA ALA A 91 -10.30 -15.50 -2.55
C ALA A 91 -9.18 -14.78 -3.32
N ALA A 92 -9.46 -13.60 -3.85
CA ALA A 92 -8.46 -12.79 -4.55
C ALA A 92 -7.35 -12.26 -3.61
N GLN A 93 -7.67 -11.93 -2.35
CA GLN A 93 -6.66 -11.59 -1.34
C GLN A 93 -5.80 -12.80 -0.99
N HIS A 94 -6.41 -13.98 -0.82
CA HIS A 94 -5.67 -15.21 -0.59
C HIS A 94 -4.80 -15.60 -1.81
N ALA A 95 -5.28 -15.40 -3.03
CA ALA A 95 -4.50 -15.64 -4.25
C ALA A 95 -3.24 -14.75 -4.32
N LYS A 96 -3.35 -13.50 -3.91
CA LYS A 96 -2.19 -12.58 -3.77
C LYS A 96 -1.16 -13.13 -2.79
N TYR A 97 -1.57 -13.51 -1.58
CA TYR A 97 -0.66 -14.05 -0.57
C TYR A 97 -0.03 -15.36 -1.01
N ARG A 98 -0.81 -16.25 -1.63
CA ARG A 98 -0.30 -17.52 -2.19
C ARG A 98 0.79 -17.27 -3.23
N ARG A 99 0.59 -16.30 -4.14
CA ARG A 99 1.62 -15.94 -5.11
C ARG A 99 2.90 -15.45 -4.44
N ILE A 100 2.81 -14.66 -3.37
CA ILE A 100 3.99 -14.20 -2.61
C ILE A 100 4.70 -15.41 -2.01
N LEU A 101 4.01 -16.32 -1.36
CA LEU A 101 4.58 -17.56 -0.78
C LEU A 101 5.24 -18.42 -1.85
N ASP A 102 4.60 -18.58 -3.02
CA ASP A 102 5.16 -19.31 -4.16
C ASP A 102 6.47 -18.66 -4.67
N CYS A 103 6.57 -17.32 -4.72
CA CYS A 103 7.78 -16.59 -5.10
C CYS A 103 8.91 -16.77 -4.09
N LEU A 104 8.60 -16.81 -2.80
CA LEU A 104 9.59 -17.03 -1.75
C LEU A 104 10.22 -18.44 -1.87
N GLN A 105 9.48 -19.44 -2.35
CA GLN A 105 9.88 -20.85 -2.36
C GLN A 105 10.31 -21.35 -0.96
N ALA A 106 9.67 -20.79 0.06
CA ALA A 106 9.98 -21.05 1.45
C ALA A 106 9.62 -22.49 1.85
N LYS A 107 10.41 -23.07 2.71
CA LYS A 107 10.20 -24.42 3.25
C LYS A 107 9.63 -24.32 4.67
N ALA A 108 8.86 -25.32 5.07
CA ALA A 108 8.37 -25.39 6.44
C ALA A 108 9.53 -25.25 7.45
N GLY A 109 9.31 -24.44 8.48
CA GLY A 109 10.32 -24.11 9.50
C GLY A 109 11.22 -22.92 9.15
N GLU A 110 11.26 -22.44 7.89
CA GLU A 110 12.00 -21.23 7.54
C GLU A 110 11.31 -19.98 8.10
N HIS A 111 12.09 -18.94 8.35
CA HIS A 111 11.65 -17.73 9.04
C HIS A 111 11.45 -16.58 8.07
N VAL A 112 10.24 -16.03 8.06
CA VAL A 112 9.83 -14.86 7.24
C VAL A 112 9.70 -13.63 8.11
N LEU A 113 10.29 -12.51 7.68
CA LEU A 113 10.00 -11.17 8.20
C LEU A 113 8.92 -10.52 7.34
N GLU A 114 7.80 -10.12 7.95
CA GLU A 114 6.79 -9.28 7.30
C GLU A 114 6.93 -7.83 7.78
N ILE A 115 7.35 -6.93 6.89
CA ILE A 115 7.46 -5.49 7.18
C ILE A 115 6.14 -4.81 6.83
N GLY A 116 5.38 -4.43 7.86
CA GLY A 116 4.04 -3.87 7.70
C GLY A 116 2.95 -4.96 7.69
N CYS A 117 2.85 -5.75 8.75
CA CYS A 117 1.94 -6.92 8.80
C CYS A 117 0.44 -6.56 8.88
N GLY A 118 0.09 -5.29 9.01
CA GLY A 118 -1.31 -4.87 9.07
C GLY A 118 -2.11 -5.66 10.10
N TRP A 119 -3.25 -6.20 9.71
CA TRP A 119 -4.12 -7.03 10.55
C TRP A 119 -3.77 -8.54 10.51
N GLY A 120 -2.60 -8.90 9.97
CA GLY A 120 -2.05 -10.26 10.04
C GLY A 120 -2.55 -11.24 8.98
N GLY A 121 -3.14 -10.76 7.87
CA GLY A 121 -3.68 -11.65 6.84
C GLY A 121 -2.62 -12.52 6.16
N PHE A 122 -1.47 -11.95 5.79
CA PHE A 122 -0.36 -12.73 5.25
C PHE A 122 0.28 -13.62 6.32
N ALA A 123 0.52 -13.08 7.53
CA ALA A 123 1.12 -13.83 8.64
C ALA A 123 0.32 -15.10 8.97
N GLU A 124 -1.03 -15.01 9.00
CA GLU A 124 -1.91 -16.16 9.21
C GLU A 124 -1.67 -17.26 8.17
N MET A 125 -1.67 -16.91 6.90
CA MET A 125 -1.46 -17.88 5.81
C MET A 125 -0.05 -18.48 5.83
N ALA A 126 0.97 -17.67 6.08
CA ALA A 126 2.36 -18.14 6.14
C ALA A 126 2.58 -19.13 7.30
N VAL A 127 1.96 -18.87 8.46
CA VAL A 127 1.99 -19.80 9.59
C VAL A 127 1.24 -21.10 9.26
N GLN A 128 0.12 -21.05 8.55
CA GLN A 128 -0.61 -22.24 8.10
C GLN A 128 0.22 -23.10 7.14
N ASP A 129 1.12 -22.48 6.36
CA ASP A 129 2.08 -23.18 5.51
C ASP A 129 3.30 -23.72 6.29
N GLY A 130 3.33 -23.58 7.62
CA GLY A 130 4.40 -24.09 8.49
C GLY A 130 5.63 -23.17 8.59
N LEU A 131 5.52 -21.89 8.20
CA LEU A 131 6.61 -20.93 8.32
C LEU A 131 6.62 -20.30 9.72
N GLN A 132 7.81 -19.93 10.18
CA GLN A 132 7.95 -19.01 11.31
C GLN A 132 7.79 -17.58 10.79
N VAL A 133 6.99 -16.76 11.46
CA VAL A 133 6.71 -15.38 11.02
C VAL A 133 7.05 -14.40 12.13
N THR A 134 7.90 -13.42 11.82
CA THR A 134 8.00 -12.17 12.59
C THR A 134 7.32 -11.07 11.78
N GLY A 135 6.28 -10.45 12.34
CA GLY A 135 5.53 -9.37 11.70
C GLY A 135 5.68 -8.04 12.44
N LEU A 136 5.96 -6.97 11.69
CA LEU A 136 6.16 -5.63 12.25
C LEU A 136 5.01 -4.71 11.85
N THR A 137 4.50 -3.93 12.80
CA THR A 137 3.57 -2.83 12.57
C THR A 137 3.86 -1.65 13.50
N LEU A 138 3.41 -0.46 13.11
CA LEU A 138 3.46 0.75 13.96
C LEU A 138 2.10 1.07 14.59
N SER A 139 1.05 0.32 14.27
CA SER A 139 -0.31 0.51 14.79
C SER A 139 -0.63 -0.47 15.92
N PRO A 140 -0.85 0.01 17.18
CA PRO A 140 -1.27 -0.86 18.27
C PRO A 140 -2.60 -1.57 18.02
N ALA A 141 -3.53 -0.91 17.30
CA ALA A 141 -4.84 -1.48 16.96
C ALA A 141 -4.73 -2.64 15.98
N GLN A 142 -3.86 -2.50 14.95
CA GLN A 142 -3.54 -3.57 14.02
C GLN A 142 -2.84 -4.73 14.74
N LEU A 143 -1.84 -4.43 15.58
CA LEU A 143 -1.10 -5.44 16.33
C LEU A 143 -2.03 -6.31 17.18
N ALA A 144 -2.89 -5.68 17.98
CA ALA A 144 -3.83 -6.42 18.84
C ALA A 144 -4.80 -7.31 18.04
N TRP A 145 -5.16 -6.91 16.83
CA TRP A 145 -5.98 -7.73 15.92
C TRP A 145 -5.18 -8.87 15.32
N ALA A 146 -3.99 -8.57 14.79
CA ALA A 146 -3.11 -9.55 14.15
C ALA A 146 -2.67 -10.65 15.13
N GLN A 147 -2.39 -10.32 16.39
CA GLN A 147 -2.05 -11.29 17.44
C GLN A 147 -3.19 -12.28 17.74
N ARG A 148 -4.45 -11.84 17.63
CA ARG A 148 -5.59 -12.75 17.76
C ARG A 148 -5.77 -13.65 16.53
N ARG A 149 -5.44 -13.14 15.34
CA ARG A 149 -5.55 -13.85 14.06
C ARG A 149 -4.45 -14.90 13.89
N ALA A 150 -3.22 -14.55 14.16
CA ALA A 150 -2.04 -15.40 14.02
C ALA A 150 -1.29 -15.54 15.36
N PRO A 151 -1.85 -16.24 16.37
CA PRO A 151 -1.34 -16.24 17.74
C PRO A 151 0.03 -16.92 17.90
N VAL A 152 0.47 -17.70 16.92
CA VAL A 152 1.77 -18.38 16.94
C VAL A 152 2.86 -17.56 16.23
N ALA A 153 2.50 -16.47 15.51
CA ALA A 153 3.46 -15.57 14.92
C ALA A 153 4.03 -14.60 15.95
N ASP A 154 5.29 -14.21 15.80
CA ASP A 154 5.95 -13.18 16.61
C ASP A 154 5.62 -11.79 16.04
N LEU A 155 4.52 -11.19 16.48
CA LEU A 155 4.05 -9.91 16.00
C LEU A 155 4.42 -8.79 16.97
N ARG A 156 5.08 -7.74 16.44
CA ARG A 156 5.72 -6.69 17.24
C ARG A 156 5.27 -5.29 16.84
N LEU A 157 5.13 -4.43 17.85
CA LEU A 157 5.02 -2.97 17.64
C LEU A 157 6.43 -2.39 17.48
N GLN A 158 6.96 -2.46 16.27
CA GLN A 158 8.36 -2.14 16.01
C GLN A 158 8.52 -1.45 14.65
N ASP A 159 9.42 -0.47 14.59
CA ASP A 159 9.85 0.13 13.33
C ASP A 159 10.83 -0.83 12.61
N TYR A 160 10.64 -1.03 11.32
CA TYR A 160 11.51 -1.91 10.52
C TYR A 160 12.99 -1.49 10.58
N ARG A 161 13.25 -0.20 10.81
CA ARG A 161 14.62 0.34 10.93
C ARG A 161 15.38 -0.18 12.16
N ASP A 162 14.67 -0.75 13.12
CA ASP A 162 15.22 -1.36 14.33
C ASP A 162 15.36 -2.89 14.21
N THR A 163 15.31 -3.41 12.98
CA THR A 163 15.49 -4.84 12.70
C THR A 163 16.99 -5.18 12.69
N GLU A 164 17.41 -6.03 13.64
CA GLU A 164 18.81 -6.49 13.77
C GLU A 164 19.00 -7.95 13.35
N ALA A 165 17.94 -8.77 13.44
CA ALA A 165 17.98 -10.18 13.11
C ALA A 165 18.00 -10.43 11.59
N GLN A 166 18.47 -11.63 11.20
CA GLN A 166 18.40 -12.11 9.83
C GLN A 166 17.33 -13.18 9.66
N TYR A 167 16.67 -13.16 8.50
CA TYR A 167 15.55 -14.00 8.14
C TYR A 167 15.81 -14.73 6.83
N ASP A 168 15.21 -15.90 6.65
CA ASP A 168 15.34 -16.66 5.42
C ASP A 168 14.64 -15.94 4.26
N HIS A 169 13.51 -15.26 4.56
CA HIS A 169 12.73 -14.51 3.59
C HIS A 169 12.20 -13.21 4.18
N ILE A 170 11.88 -12.26 3.29
CA ILE A 170 11.28 -10.97 3.68
C ILE A 170 10.07 -10.69 2.79
N VAL A 171 8.98 -10.18 3.39
CA VAL A 171 7.77 -9.72 2.70
C VAL A 171 7.43 -8.31 3.16
N SER A 172 7.00 -7.47 2.22
CA SER A 172 6.40 -6.18 2.53
C SER A 172 5.31 -5.89 1.50
N ILE A 173 4.09 -5.63 1.97
CA ILE A 173 2.91 -5.46 1.11
C ILE A 173 2.35 -4.07 1.29
N GLU A 174 2.56 -3.20 0.28
CA GLU A 174 2.04 -1.81 0.23
C GLU A 174 2.36 -0.98 1.49
N MET A 175 3.57 -1.16 1.99
CA MET A 175 4.13 -0.34 3.06
C MET A 175 5.20 0.64 2.53
N PHE A 176 5.86 0.27 1.42
CA PHE A 176 6.98 1.05 0.86
C PHE A 176 6.58 2.46 0.46
N GLU A 177 5.32 2.67 0.03
CA GLU A 177 4.74 3.97 -0.30
C GLU A 177 4.76 4.94 0.89
N ALA A 178 4.60 4.40 2.10
CA ALA A 178 4.63 5.19 3.34
C ALA A 178 6.05 5.52 3.82
N VAL A 179 7.09 4.96 3.21
CA VAL A 179 8.50 5.20 3.61
C VAL A 179 8.94 6.63 3.26
N GLY A 180 8.54 7.13 2.08
CA GLY A 180 9.01 8.40 1.53
C GLY A 180 10.40 8.30 0.90
N GLU A 181 10.63 9.04 -0.19
CA GLU A 181 11.82 8.91 -1.06
C GLU A 181 13.15 9.05 -0.30
N GLN A 182 13.23 9.98 0.65
CA GLN A 182 14.45 10.22 1.43
C GLN A 182 14.93 8.99 2.24
N TRP A 183 14.02 8.03 2.51
CA TRP A 183 14.30 6.84 3.31
C TRP A 183 14.37 5.55 2.49
N TRP A 184 14.23 5.60 1.17
CA TRP A 184 14.32 4.40 0.32
C TRP A 184 15.66 3.69 0.46
N ALA A 185 16.77 4.44 0.56
CA ALA A 185 18.09 3.86 0.82
C ALA A 185 18.12 3.10 2.15
N THR A 186 17.56 3.67 3.21
CA THR A 186 17.47 3.02 4.53
C THR A 186 16.62 1.75 4.44
N PHE A 187 15.43 1.81 3.79
CA PHE A 187 14.56 0.66 3.64
C PHE A 187 15.28 -0.51 2.95
N PHE A 188 15.87 -0.27 1.78
CA PHE A 188 16.57 -1.33 1.05
C PHE A 188 17.84 -1.82 1.76
N SER A 189 18.56 -0.94 2.49
CA SER A 189 19.68 -1.36 3.33
C SER A 189 19.23 -2.27 4.47
N THR A 190 18.09 -1.96 5.10
CA THR A 190 17.51 -2.83 6.14
C THR A 190 17.09 -4.18 5.53
N VAL A 191 16.42 -4.19 4.37
CA VAL A 191 16.04 -5.43 3.68
C VAL A 191 17.29 -6.26 3.34
N ALA A 192 18.34 -5.64 2.78
CA ALA A 192 19.58 -6.33 2.44
C ALA A 192 20.30 -6.90 3.67
N HIS A 193 20.32 -6.17 4.79
CA HIS A 193 20.94 -6.64 6.03
C HIS A 193 20.14 -7.77 6.70
N ALA A 194 18.81 -7.66 6.71
CA ALA A 194 17.95 -8.63 7.35
C ALA A 194 17.72 -9.91 6.51
N LEU A 195 18.02 -9.89 5.21
CA LEU A 195 17.88 -11.05 4.34
C LEU A 195 19.14 -11.92 4.40
N LYS A 196 19.01 -13.20 4.76
CA LYS A 196 20.12 -14.16 4.72
C LYS A 196 20.64 -14.36 3.29
N PRO A 197 21.92 -14.74 3.11
CA PRO A 197 22.44 -15.18 1.81
C PRO A 197 21.59 -16.33 1.24
N GLY A 198 21.20 -16.22 -0.03
CA GLY A 198 20.32 -17.19 -0.70
C GLY A 198 18.82 -17.00 -0.42
N GLY A 199 18.45 -16.13 0.52
CA GLY A 199 17.08 -15.77 0.82
C GLY A 199 16.42 -14.96 -0.29
N ARG A 200 15.09 -14.87 -0.25
CA ARG A 200 14.27 -14.09 -1.18
C ARG A 200 13.42 -13.06 -0.45
N ALA A 201 13.28 -11.89 -1.04
CA ALA A 201 12.33 -10.90 -0.57
C ALA A 201 11.28 -10.63 -1.65
N VAL A 202 10.01 -10.49 -1.25
CA VAL A 202 8.93 -10.04 -2.13
C VAL A 202 8.37 -8.73 -1.58
N ILE A 203 8.47 -7.68 -2.38
CA ILE A 203 7.94 -6.36 -2.03
C ILE A 203 6.85 -6.01 -3.01
N GLN A 204 5.60 -5.93 -2.53
CA GLN A 204 4.48 -5.40 -3.29
C GLN A 204 4.39 -3.91 -3.07
N SER A 205 4.39 -3.14 -4.16
CA SER A 205 4.28 -1.68 -4.10
C SER A 205 3.48 -1.13 -5.25
N ILE A 206 2.72 -0.08 -4.97
CA ILE A 206 2.13 0.77 -6.00
C ILE A 206 3.27 1.55 -6.66
N THR A 207 3.24 1.59 -7.99
CA THR A 207 4.22 2.32 -8.79
C THR A 207 3.56 3.33 -9.69
N ILE A 208 4.23 4.44 -9.96
CA ILE A 208 3.84 5.38 -11.01
C ILE A 208 4.65 5.13 -12.28
N ARG A 209 4.09 5.39 -13.45
CA ARG A 209 4.81 5.33 -14.72
C ARG A 209 6.09 6.16 -14.69
N ASP A 210 7.17 5.65 -15.30
CA ASP A 210 8.48 6.31 -15.30
C ASP A 210 8.45 7.72 -15.90
N ASP A 211 7.68 7.93 -16.98
CA ASP A 211 7.54 9.25 -17.64
C ASP A 211 6.78 10.27 -16.77
N LEU A 212 5.93 9.82 -15.86
CA LEU A 212 5.20 10.69 -14.94
C LEU A 212 5.96 10.98 -13.64
N PHE A 213 6.94 10.13 -13.29
CA PHE A 213 7.62 10.18 -12.00
C PHE A 213 8.31 11.52 -11.70
N ALA A 214 8.99 12.10 -12.70
CA ALA A 214 9.70 13.38 -12.50
C ALA A 214 8.74 14.54 -12.18
N ALA A 215 7.55 14.57 -12.76
CA ALA A 215 6.53 15.58 -12.46
C ALA A 215 5.87 15.31 -11.10
N TYR A 216 5.51 14.06 -10.82
CA TYR A 216 4.93 13.62 -9.55
C TYR A 216 5.84 13.95 -8.36
N ARG A 217 7.13 13.66 -8.46
CA ARG A 217 8.15 13.94 -7.44
C ARG A 217 8.26 15.43 -7.08
N ARG A 218 7.99 16.33 -8.04
CA ARG A 218 8.03 17.78 -7.82
C ARG A 218 6.73 18.38 -7.32
N GLY A 219 5.64 17.62 -7.46
CA GLY A 219 4.31 18.05 -7.05
C GLY A 219 3.86 17.47 -5.72
N THR A 220 2.58 17.58 -5.49
CA THR A 220 1.83 16.84 -4.46
C THR A 220 0.44 16.60 -5.02
N ASP A 221 -0.14 15.46 -4.70
CA ASP A 221 -1.47 15.09 -5.16
C ASP A 221 -2.50 15.05 -4.03
N PHE A 222 -3.74 14.70 -4.38
CA PHE A 222 -4.84 14.56 -3.44
C PHE A 222 -4.53 13.51 -2.35
N ILE A 223 -3.93 12.38 -2.71
CA ILE A 223 -3.61 11.29 -1.78
C ILE A 223 -2.61 11.76 -0.73
N GLN A 224 -1.53 12.40 -1.16
CA GLN A 224 -0.49 12.92 -0.26
C GLN A 224 -0.98 14.05 0.65
N GLN A 225 -2.02 14.78 0.24
CA GLN A 225 -2.55 15.90 1.02
C GLN A 225 -3.60 15.48 2.05
N TYR A 226 -4.45 14.50 1.72
CA TYR A 226 -5.67 14.24 2.48
C TYR A 226 -5.78 12.80 3.02
N ILE A 227 -5.10 11.81 2.41
CA ILE A 227 -5.26 10.39 2.75
C ILE A 227 -3.98 9.82 3.37
N PHE A 228 -2.84 9.91 2.68
CA PHE A 228 -1.55 9.39 3.13
C PHE A 228 -0.47 10.47 3.14
N PRO A 229 -0.46 11.36 4.16
CA PRO A 229 0.54 12.41 4.25
C PRO A 229 1.96 11.84 4.29
N GLY A 230 2.84 12.38 3.45
CA GLY A 230 4.23 11.91 3.34
C GLY A 230 4.43 10.68 2.46
N GLY A 231 3.36 10.10 1.90
CA GLY A 231 3.44 9.00 0.95
C GLY A 231 4.17 9.39 -0.34
N MET A 232 4.86 8.42 -0.96
CA MET A 232 5.58 8.62 -2.22
C MET A 232 5.63 7.33 -3.02
N LEU A 233 5.00 7.34 -4.19
CA LEU A 233 5.06 6.20 -5.11
C LEU A 233 6.41 6.19 -5.84
N PRO A 234 7.13 5.08 -5.88
CA PRO A 234 8.28 4.93 -6.78
C PRO A 234 7.81 4.75 -8.23
N SER A 235 8.66 5.09 -9.19
CA SER A 235 8.55 4.44 -10.49
C SER A 235 9.29 3.09 -10.46
N ARG A 236 9.00 2.19 -11.41
CA ARG A 236 9.68 0.89 -11.46
C ARG A 236 11.20 1.05 -11.60
N SER A 237 11.67 2.00 -12.41
CA SER A 237 13.09 2.25 -12.58
C SER A 237 13.72 2.83 -11.31
N ALA A 238 13.03 3.73 -10.61
CA ALA A 238 13.51 4.30 -9.34
C ALA A 238 13.59 3.22 -8.24
N PHE A 239 12.59 2.33 -8.15
CA PHE A 239 12.60 1.19 -7.23
C PHE A 239 13.80 0.27 -7.48
N ARG A 240 14.00 -0.18 -8.75
CA ARG A 240 15.15 -1.01 -9.13
C ARG A 240 16.49 -0.34 -8.81
N GLN A 241 16.59 0.95 -9.06
CA GLN A 241 17.81 1.69 -8.78
C GLN A 241 18.11 1.77 -7.28
N ALA A 242 17.08 2.00 -6.45
CA ALA A 242 17.23 2.05 -5.00
C ALA A 242 17.63 0.67 -4.42
N ALA A 243 16.98 -0.42 -4.84
CA ALA A 243 17.34 -1.79 -4.47
C ALA A 243 18.77 -2.13 -4.90
N LYS A 244 19.16 -1.77 -6.13
CA LYS A 244 20.50 -2.00 -6.68
C LYS A 244 21.61 -1.33 -5.86
N ARG A 245 21.37 -0.10 -5.38
CA ARG A 245 22.33 0.65 -4.54
C ARG A 245 22.57 -0.02 -3.19
N ALA A 246 21.59 -0.76 -2.66
CA ALA A 246 21.69 -1.51 -1.42
C ALA A 246 22.26 -2.94 -1.61
N GLY A 247 22.73 -3.31 -2.82
CA GLY A 247 23.28 -4.64 -3.10
C GLY A 247 22.23 -5.70 -3.43
N LEU A 248 20.96 -5.32 -3.60
CA LEU A 248 19.91 -6.23 -4.02
C LEU A 248 19.72 -6.22 -5.55
N ARG A 249 19.25 -7.35 -6.07
CA ARG A 249 18.85 -7.53 -7.47
C ARG A 249 17.35 -7.82 -7.52
N VAL A 250 16.61 -7.09 -8.34
CA VAL A 250 15.26 -7.46 -8.71
C VAL A 250 15.36 -8.61 -9.74
N ALA A 251 14.85 -9.77 -9.38
CA ALA A 251 14.90 -11.00 -10.18
C ALA A 251 13.67 -11.12 -11.09
N ASP A 252 12.48 -10.71 -10.58
CA ASP A 252 11.22 -10.73 -11.32
C ASP A 252 10.32 -9.57 -10.89
N GLU A 253 9.38 -9.21 -11.77
CA GLU A 253 8.35 -8.20 -11.55
C GLU A 253 7.02 -8.69 -12.10
N PHE A 254 6.02 -8.73 -11.25
CA PHE A 254 4.66 -9.09 -11.65
C PHE A 254 3.71 -7.93 -11.37
N ALA A 255 3.13 -7.38 -12.44
CA ALA A 255 2.22 -6.25 -12.38
C ALA A 255 0.77 -6.70 -12.55
N PHE A 256 -0.14 -6.14 -11.74
CA PHE A 256 -1.58 -6.48 -11.74
C PHE A 256 -2.47 -5.28 -11.39
N GLY A 257 -2.14 -4.10 -11.86
CA GLY A 257 -2.89 -2.86 -11.62
C GLY A 257 -4.39 -2.92 -11.95
N PRO A 258 -4.83 -3.58 -13.04
CA PRO A 258 -6.26 -3.78 -13.32
C PRO A 258 -7.02 -4.48 -12.18
N ASP A 259 -6.37 -5.40 -11.47
CA ASP A 259 -6.95 -6.08 -10.30
C ASP A 259 -7.10 -5.13 -9.11
N TYR A 260 -6.20 -4.16 -8.98
CA TYR A 260 -6.36 -3.12 -7.96
C TYR A 260 -7.52 -2.19 -8.28
N ALA A 261 -7.72 -1.83 -9.54
CA ALA A 261 -8.90 -1.04 -9.92
C ALA A 261 -10.20 -1.77 -9.51
N ARG A 262 -10.27 -3.10 -9.75
CA ARG A 262 -11.39 -3.93 -9.29
C ARG A 262 -11.50 -3.96 -7.77
N THR A 263 -10.41 -4.16 -7.05
CA THR A 263 -10.37 -4.14 -5.59
C THR A 263 -10.94 -2.85 -5.01
N LEU A 264 -10.54 -1.70 -5.56
CA LEU A 264 -11.03 -0.38 -5.17
C LEU A 264 -12.52 -0.18 -5.45
N ALA A 265 -13.01 -0.68 -6.58
CA ALA A 265 -14.44 -0.67 -6.91
C ALA A 265 -15.25 -1.52 -5.93
N GLU A 266 -14.76 -2.69 -5.52
CA GLU A 266 -15.40 -3.55 -4.53
C GLU A 266 -15.38 -2.91 -3.13
N TRP A 267 -14.27 -2.30 -2.71
CA TRP A 267 -14.20 -1.54 -1.46
C TRP A 267 -15.18 -0.37 -1.45
N ARG A 268 -15.25 0.41 -2.53
CA ARG A 268 -16.19 1.52 -2.68
C ARG A 268 -17.64 1.03 -2.57
N SER A 269 -17.98 -0.05 -3.26
CA SER A 269 -19.33 -0.64 -3.20
C SER A 269 -19.69 -1.08 -1.78
N SER A 270 -18.77 -1.75 -1.09
CA SER A 270 -18.98 -2.17 0.31
C SER A 270 -19.07 -0.98 1.27
N PHE A 271 -18.23 0.04 1.09
CA PHE A 271 -18.27 1.29 1.86
C PHE A 271 -19.60 2.01 1.71
N ASP A 272 -20.09 2.19 0.47
CA ASP A 272 -21.37 2.85 0.20
C ASP A 272 -22.54 2.03 0.75
N ALA A 273 -22.52 0.70 0.61
CA ALA A 273 -23.57 -0.18 1.13
C ALA A 273 -23.66 -0.16 2.67
N ASN A 274 -22.52 -0.02 3.35
CA ASN A 274 -22.42 0.00 4.81
C ASN A 274 -22.40 1.43 5.39
N TRP A 275 -22.62 2.46 4.56
CA TRP A 275 -22.58 3.84 5.02
C TRP A 275 -23.43 4.14 6.26
N PRO A 276 -24.68 3.63 6.41
CA PRO A 276 -25.45 3.88 7.62
C PRO A 276 -24.75 3.41 8.90
N GLN A 277 -24.03 2.28 8.86
CA GLN A 277 -23.28 1.76 9.99
C GLN A 277 -21.99 2.57 10.23
N ILE A 278 -21.36 3.07 9.18
CA ILE A 278 -20.18 3.95 9.25
C ILE A 278 -20.60 5.30 9.87
N ALA A 279 -21.68 5.90 9.40
CA ALA A 279 -22.21 7.15 9.94
C ALA A 279 -22.58 7.04 11.42
N ALA A 280 -23.10 5.88 11.86
CA ALA A 280 -23.40 5.62 13.27
C ALA A 280 -22.16 5.62 14.18
N GLN A 281 -20.94 5.50 13.62
CA GLN A 281 -19.68 5.64 14.35
C GLN A 281 -19.25 7.11 14.51
N GLY A 282 -20.03 8.08 13.98
CA GLY A 282 -19.76 9.50 14.10
C GLY A 282 -19.14 10.16 12.87
N PHE A 283 -19.01 9.42 11.76
CA PHE A 283 -18.50 9.98 10.50
C PHE A 283 -19.59 10.75 9.75
N ASP A 284 -19.26 11.92 9.22
CA ASP A 284 -20.17 12.83 8.53
C ASP A 284 -20.17 12.65 7.00
N GLU A 285 -21.06 13.38 6.32
CA GLU A 285 -21.17 13.33 4.85
C GLU A 285 -19.91 13.89 4.14
N ALA A 286 -19.17 14.80 4.77
CA ALA A 286 -17.91 15.29 4.21
C ALA A 286 -16.86 14.17 4.19
N PHE A 287 -16.81 13.37 5.25
CA PHE A 287 -15.96 12.17 5.32
C PHE A 287 -16.38 11.15 4.26
N ARG A 288 -17.70 10.88 4.09
CA ARG A 288 -18.19 9.99 3.04
C ARG A 288 -17.72 10.40 1.66
N ARG A 289 -17.91 11.67 1.30
CA ARG A 289 -17.52 12.22 0.01
C ARG A 289 -15.99 12.15 -0.20
N LEU A 290 -15.21 12.39 0.84
CA LEU A 290 -13.75 12.28 0.79
C LEU A 290 -13.29 10.85 0.48
N TRP A 291 -13.86 9.86 1.19
CA TRP A 291 -13.51 8.45 0.99
C TRP A 291 -14.00 7.91 -0.35
N HIS A 292 -15.22 8.24 -0.74
CA HIS A 292 -15.73 7.89 -2.07
C HIS A 292 -14.83 8.46 -3.18
N LEU A 293 -14.42 9.73 -3.06
CA LEU A 293 -13.49 10.36 -4.00
C LEU A 293 -12.12 9.65 -3.98
N TYR A 294 -11.63 9.26 -2.81
CA TYR A 294 -10.38 8.53 -2.66
C TYR A 294 -10.39 7.21 -3.45
N PHE A 295 -11.42 6.38 -3.27
CA PHE A 295 -11.56 5.15 -4.03
C PHE A 295 -11.61 5.39 -5.53
N CYS A 296 -12.46 6.32 -5.99
CA CYS A 296 -12.59 6.66 -7.41
C CYS A 296 -11.30 7.23 -8.00
N TYR A 297 -10.56 8.05 -7.26
CA TYR A 297 -9.32 8.65 -7.72
C TYR A 297 -8.23 7.59 -7.95
N CYS A 298 -8.06 6.67 -6.99
CA CYS A 298 -7.12 5.57 -7.12
C CYS A 298 -7.55 4.59 -8.23
N GLU A 299 -8.83 4.20 -8.28
CA GLU A 299 -9.39 3.35 -9.34
C GLU A 299 -9.10 3.94 -10.73
N ALA A 300 -9.36 5.23 -10.92
CA ALA A 300 -9.09 5.94 -12.17
C ALA A 300 -7.60 5.94 -12.55
N GLY A 301 -6.72 6.07 -11.57
CA GLY A 301 -5.27 6.00 -11.78
C GLY A 301 -4.82 4.65 -12.36
N PHE A 302 -5.35 3.54 -11.83
CA PHE A 302 -5.09 2.18 -12.33
C PHE A 302 -5.75 1.94 -13.69
N LEU A 303 -7.02 2.32 -13.89
CA LEU A 303 -7.74 2.18 -15.17
C LEU A 303 -7.12 3.00 -16.30
N ALA A 304 -6.49 4.12 -16.00
CA ALA A 304 -5.77 4.93 -16.95
C ALA A 304 -4.33 4.43 -17.22
N GLY A 305 -3.83 3.45 -16.43
CA GLY A 305 -2.46 2.96 -16.52
C GLY A 305 -1.40 3.99 -16.08
N ASN A 306 -1.78 5.01 -15.32
CA ASN A 306 -0.85 6.02 -14.78
C ASN A 306 -0.10 5.48 -13.58
N ILE A 307 -0.74 4.60 -12.82
CA ILE A 307 -0.16 3.83 -11.71
C ILE A 307 -0.42 2.34 -11.93
N ASP A 308 0.39 1.52 -11.29
CA ASP A 308 0.30 0.06 -11.31
C ASP A 308 0.63 -0.49 -9.93
N VAL A 309 0.28 -1.73 -9.63
CA VAL A 309 0.78 -2.45 -8.47
C VAL A 309 1.67 -3.59 -8.92
N VAL A 310 2.83 -3.71 -8.28
CA VAL A 310 3.87 -4.65 -8.71
C VAL A 310 4.38 -5.43 -7.50
N GLN A 311 4.46 -6.74 -7.63
CA GLN A 311 5.26 -7.59 -6.75
C GLN A 311 6.66 -7.71 -7.34
N PHE A 312 7.65 -7.19 -6.62
CA PHE A 312 9.06 -7.28 -6.96
C PHE A 312 9.68 -8.44 -6.17
N GLU A 313 10.26 -9.39 -6.88
CA GLU A 313 11.08 -10.44 -6.28
C GLU A 313 12.54 -9.99 -6.23
N LEU A 314 13.13 -10.00 -5.03
CA LEU A 314 14.50 -9.55 -4.80
C LEU A 314 15.35 -10.64 -4.14
N GLY A 315 16.65 -10.60 -4.40
CA GLY A 315 17.68 -11.38 -3.72
C GLY A 315 18.99 -10.63 -3.70
N HIS A 316 19.96 -11.15 -2.98
CA HIS A 316 21.34 -10.64 -3.03
C HIS A 316 21.90 -10.76 -4.45
N ARG A 317 22.86 -9.90 -4.80
CA ARG A 317 23.60 -9.94 -6.07
C ARG A 317 24.60 -11.04 -6.09
#